data_d4c0463f5d279876e0ef1c3e8f4ee6cd
#
_entry.id   d4c0463f5d279876e0ef1c3e8f4ee6cd
#
_cell.length_a   1.000
_cell.length_b   1.000
_cell.length_c   1.000
_cell.angle_alpha   90.00
_cell.angle_beta   90.00
_cell.angle_gamma   90.00
#
_symmetry.space_group_name_H-M   'P 1'
#
loop_
_entity.id
_entity.type
_entity.pdbx_description
1 polymer ?
#
loop_
_entity_poly.entity_id
_entity_poly.type
_entity_poly.pdbx_seq_one_letter_code
_entity_poly.pdbx_strand_id
1 'polypeptide(L)'
;MQTARILPDGNALIAWCGHPSTILEVNPKGEILSKTEFETGIERPHAQFRQINKNKKGNYLVPLFATSEVREIASDGKLLNTVKLSGTPFSTAFLKNGDYLVACGDAHCFVQLDATSNKIIRQVNANDIDGVQLFFVAQLFPLKKGGLYICNWQGHDREAGKGKHPQLVEIDSNGKVVWQLNDKVKFGMISSVCPIRR
;
A
#
# COMPACT_ATOMS: atom_id res chain seq x y z
N MET A 1 1.90 -10.44 11.68
CA MET A 1 2.74 -9.58 10.83
C MET A 1 1.88 -9.05 9.69
N GLN A 2 1.90 -7.75 9.43
CA GLN A 2 1.09 -7.08 8.39
C GLN A 2 1.96 -6.44 7.30
N THR A 3 3.18 -6.07 7.64
CA THR A 3 4.15 -5.53 6.70
C THR A 3 5.46 -6.30 6.82
N ALA A 4 6.04 -6.67 5.69
CA ALA A 4 7.44 -7.05 5.55
C ALA A 4 7.91 -6.53 4.19
N ARG A 5 8.88 -5.62 4.19
CA ARG A 5 9.44 -5.07 2.95
C ARG A 5 10.90 -4.71 3.11
N ILE A 6 11.65 -4.76 2.03
CA ILE A 6 13.02 -4.27 1.97
C ILE A 6 12.98 -2.77 1.65
N LEU A 7 13.67 -2.00 2.47
CA LEU A 7 13.87 -0.57 2.28
C LEU A 7 14.97 -0.30 1.24
N PRO A 8 15.10 0.93 0.71
CA PRO A 8 16.13 1.27 -0.29
C PRO A 8 17.57 1.09 0.19
N ASP A 9 17.80 1.16 1.51
CA ASP A 9 19.10 0.95 2.17
C ASP A 9 19.45 -0.54 2.42
N GLY A 10 18.55 -1.46 2.04
CA GLY A 10 18.70 -2.90 2.22
C GLY A 10 18.18 -3.45 3.55
N ASN A 11 17.76 -2.60 4.48
CA ASN A 11 17.15 -3.02 5.73
C ASN A 11 15.71 -3.54 5.50
N ALA A 12 15.22 -4.35 6.43
CA ALA A 12 13.83 -4.82 6.42
C ALA A 12 12.97 -3.95 7.35
N LEU A 13 11.82 -3.49 6.84
CA LEU A 13 10.74 -2.91 7.62
C LEU A 13 9.73 -4.00 7.93
N ILE A 14 9.49 -4.26 9.21
CA ILE A 14 8.57 -5.29 9.70
C ILE A 14 7.56 -4.61 10.62
N ALA A 15 6.25 -4.86 10.42
CA ALA A 15 5.24 -4.28 11.29
C ALA A 15 4.11 -5.26 11.60
N TRP A 16 3.54 -5.14 12.80
CA TRP A 16 2.37 -5.89 13.23
C TRP A 16 1.42 -5.04 14.05
N CYS A 17 0.14 -5.36 13.91
CA CYS A 17 -0.93 -4.78 14.70
C CYS A 17 -0.89 -5.28 16.14
N GLY A 18 -1.35 -4.46 17.06
CA GLY A 18 -1.40 -4.79 18.50
C GLY A 18 -1.72 -3.58 19.34
N HIS A 19 -1.52 -3.73 20.64
CA HIS A 19 -1.64 -2.69 21.67
C HIS A 19 -0.40 -2.73 22.58
N PRO A 20 0.66 -1.98 22.22
CA PRO A 20 0.81 -1.09 21.06
C PRO A 20 1.04 -1.82 19.74
N SER A 21 0.74 -1.15 18.63
CA SER A 21 1.23 -1.53 17.31
C SER A 21 2.72 -1.29 17.22
N THR A 22 3.44 -2.17 16.51
CA THR A 22 4.92 -2.12 16.52
C THR A 22 5.49 -2.15 15.11
N ILE A 23 6.52 -1.35 14.88
CA ILE A 23 7.36 -1.34 13.68
C ILE A 23 8.79 -1.64 14.09
N LEU A 24 9.46 -2.55 13.38
CA LEU A 24 10.89 -2.81 13.48
C LEU A 24 11.60 -2.47 12.19
N GLU A 25 12.81 -1.95 12.31
CA GLU A 25 13.79 -1.96 11.24
C GLU A 25 14.91 -2.93 11.60
N VAL A 26 15.23 -3.80 10.67
CA VAL A 26 16.18 -4.90 10.87
C VAL A 26 17.20 -4.87 9.74
N ASN A 27 18.48 -4.97 10.07
CA ASN A 27 19.54 -5.01 9.04
C ASN A 27 19.62 -6.40 8.38
N PRO A 28 20.40 -6.56 7.29
CA PRO A 28 20.56 -7.85 6.62
C PRO A 28 21.17 -8.97 7.47
N LYS A 29 21.78 -8.64 8.62
CA LYS A 29 22.30 -9.63 9.58
C LYS A 29 21.25 -10.10 10.58
N GLY A 30 20.03 -9.51 10.57
CA GLY A 30 18.99 -9.81 11.54
C GLY A 30 19.05 -8.98 12.83
N GLU A 31 19.90 -7.96 12.91
CA GLU A 31 19.98 -7.08 14.07
C GLU A 31 18.91 -6.00 14.00
N ILE A 32 18.22 -5.77 15.13
CA ILE A 32 17.20 -4.72 15.25
C ILE A 32 17.89 -3.36 15.34
N LEU A 33 17.65 -2.50 14.38
CA LEU A 33 18.17 -1.14 14.33
C LEU A 33 17.28 -0.15 15.06
N SER A 34 15.97 -0.33 14.95
CA SER A 34 14.99 0.50 15.66
C SER A 34 13.71 -0.28 15.96
N LYS A 35 13.04 0.13 17.03
CA LYS A 35 11.70 -0.31 17.41
C LYS A 35 10.85 0.93 17.65
N THR A 36 9.73 1.03 16.98
CA THR A 36 8.74 2.10 17.13
C THR A 36 7.41 1.50 17.57
N GLU A 37 6.85 2.02 18.64
CA GLU A 37 5.55 1.62 19.18
C GLU A 37 4.58 2.80 19.13
N PHE A 38 3.33 2.54 18.76
CA PHE A 38 2.30 3.57 18.65
C PHE A 38 0.89 2.98 18.83
N GLU A 39 -0.04 3.81 19.29
CA GLU A 39 -1.43 3.43 19.42
C GLU A 39 -2.25 3.88 18.20
N THR A 40 -3.06 2.96 17.69
CA THR A 40 -3.97 3.26 16.58
C THR A 40 -5.31 3.81 17.05
N GLY A 41 -5.72 3.52 18.27
CA GLY A 41 -7.05 3.76 18.79
C GLY A 41 -8.10 2.77 18.26
N ILE A 42 -7.68 1.70 17.59
CA ILE A 42 -8.55 0.66 17.02
C ILE A 42 -8.33 -0.61 17.83
N GLU A 43 -9.32 -1.02 18.61
CA GLU A 43 -9.22 -2.18 19.52
C GLU A 43 -8.89 -3.49 18.79
N ARG A 44 -9.55 -3.73 17.67
CA ARG A 44 -9.43 -4.97 16.92
C ARG A 44 -8.14 -4.97 16.08
N PRO A 45 -7.08 -5.72 16.42
CA PRO A 45 -5.79 -5.67 15.70
C PRO A 45 -5.94 -5.95 14.20
N HIS A 46 -6.82 -6.89 13.80
CA HIS A 46 -7.08 -7.17 12.39
C HIS A 46 -7.66 -5.97 11.64
N ALA A 47 -8.27 -5.01 12.32
CA ALA A 47 -8.86 -3.81 11.74
C ALA A 47 -7.92 -2.60 11.68
N GLN A 48 -6.67 -2.72 12.17
CA GLN A 48 -5.74 -1.59 12.26
C GLN A 48 -5.16 -1.21 10.89
N PHE A 49 -4.11 -1.86 10.43
CA PHE A 49 -3.42 -1.53 9.19
C PHE A 49 -2.96 -2.76 8.41
N ARG A 50 -2.45 -2.54 7.18
CA ARG A 50 -1.79 -3.58 6.39
C ARG A 50 -0.38 -3.18 6.01
N GLN A 51 -0.16 -2.49 4.91
CA GLN A 51 1.16 -2.27 4.37
C GLN A 51 1.67 -0.85 4.69
N ILE A 52 2.46 -0.75 5.75
CA ILE A 52 3.18 0.47 6.14
C ILE A 52 4.34 0.73 5.17
N ASN A 53 4.68 2.00 4.98
CA ASN A 53 5.87 2.42 4.26
C ASN A 53 6.62 3.50 5.03
N LYS A 54 7.93 3.66 4.74
CA LYS A 54 8.79 4.68 5.35
C LYS A 54 9.12 5.75 4.32
N ASN A 55 8.95 7.03 4.68
CA ASN A 55 9.28 8.15 3.82
C ASN A 55 10.77 8.55 3.93
N LYS A 56 11.21 9.46 3.05
CA LYS A 56 12.60 9.94 3.03
C LYS A 56 13.00 10.73 4.28
N LYS A 57 12.04 11.21 5.07
CA LYS A 57 12.27 11.90 6.36
C LYS A 57 12.45 10.91 7.52
N GLY A 58 12.30 9.61 7.27
CA GLY A 58 12.38 8.56 8.29
C GLY A 58 11.06 8.27 9.00
N ASN A 59 9.95 8.92 8.63
CA ASN A 59 8.64 8.70 9.21
C ASN A 59 7.89 7.55 8.52
N TYR A 60 6.94 6.96 9.20
CA TYR A 60 6.13 5.86 8.71
C TYR A 60 4.76 6.35 8.24
N LEU A 61 4.33 5.93 7.05
CA LEU A 61 2.96 6.10 6.59
C LEU A 61 2.15 4.85 6.90
N VAL A 62 1.17 5.00 7.77
CA VAL A 62 0.35 3.92 8.32
C VAL A 62 -1.07 4.03 7.77
N PRO A 63 -1.48 3.16 6.83
CA PRO A 63 -2.83 3.15 6.29
C PRO A 63 -3.79 2.42 7.25
N LEU A 64 -4.63 3.17 7.96
CA LEU A 64 -5.62 2.65 8.93
C LEU A 64 -6.97 2.46 8.22
N PHE A 65 -7.29 1.23 7.85
CA PHE A 65 -8.47 0.99 7.02
C PHE A 65 -9.80 1.09 7.79
N ALA A 66 -9.86 0.76 9.08
CA ALA A 66 -11.10 0.88 9.86
C ALA A 66 -11.52 2.33 10.10
N THR A 67 -10.59 3.28 10.08
CA THR A 67 -10.87 4.71 10.29
C THR A 67 -10.75 5.55 9.03
N SER A 68 -10.46 4.91 7.88
CA SER A 68 -10.26 5.58 6.59
C SER A 68 -9.21 6.69 6.65
N GLU A 69 -8.07 6.39 7.28
CA GLU A 69 -6.99 7.34 7.52
C GLU A 69 -5.65 6.84 7.01
N VAL A 70 -4.80 7.78 6.60
CA VAL A 70 -3.35 7.56 6.56
C VAL A 70 -2.72 8.45 7.62
N ARG A 71 -2.00 7.85 8.55
CA ARG A 71 -1.25 8.58 9.59
C ARG A 71 0.23 8.61 9.26
N GLU A 72 0.86 9.75 9.49
CA GLU A 72 2.32 9.86 9.51
C GLU A 72 2.78 9.76 10.96
N ILE A 73 3.59 8.75 11.24
CA ILE A 73 4.14 8.44 12.57
C ILE A 73 5.65 8.65 12.51
N ALA A 74 6.18 9.40 13.47
CA ALA A 74 7.62 9.58 13.63
C ALA A 74 8.30 8.30 14.13
N SER A 75 9.63 8.23 14.05
CA SER A 75 10.41 7.07 14.52
C SER A 75 10.32 6.85 16.04
N ASP A 76 9.92 7.87 16.82
CA ASP A 76 9.65 7.77 18.26
C ASP A 76 8.20 7.38 18.60
N GLY A 77 7.36 7.10 17.59
CA GLY A 77 5.96 6.73 17.76
C GLY A 77 4.98 7.90 17.79
N LYS A 78 5.45 9.15 17.74
CA LYS A 78 4.60 10.33 17.79
C LYS A 78 3.78 10.48 16.51
N LEU A 79 2.48 10.74 16.63
CA LEU A 79 1.61 11.13 15.52
C LEU A 79 1.98 12.54 15.01
N LEU A 80 2.38 12.63 13.76
CA LEU A 80 2.74 13.91 13.12
C LEU A 80 1.61 14.48 12.29
N ASN A 81 0.88 13.61 11.57
CA ASN A 81 -0.18 14.05 10.67
C ASN A 81 -1.21 12.95 10.46
N THR A 82 -2.43 13.35 10.08
CA THR A 82 -3.52 12.45 9.70
C THR A 82 -4.22 12.99 8.45
N VAL A 83 -4.36 12.14 7.44
CA VAL A 83 -5.13 12.43 6.24
C VAL A 83 -6.35 11.51 6.21
N LYS A 84 -7.54 12.09 6.15
CA LYS A 84 -8.79 11.36 5.95
C LYS A 84 -9.00 11.08 4.47
N LEU A 85 -9.49 9.88 4.18
CA LEU A 85 -9.82 9.42 2.82
C LEU A 85 -11.29 9.02 2.76
N SER A 86 -11.85 9.01 1.56
CA SER A 86 -13.20 8.50 1.32
C SER A 86 -13.25 6.98 1.19
N GLY A 87 -12.10 6.29 1.19
CA GLY A 87 -11.99 4.84 1.01
C GLY A 87 -11.25 4.15 2.15
N THR A 88 -11.03 2.86 2.02
CA THR A 88 -10.35 2.00 2.99
C THR A 88 -8.87 1.84 2.65
N PRO A 89 -7.96 2.67 3.17
CA PRO A 89 -6.55 2.62 2.81
C PRO A 89 -5.92 1.30 3.26
N PHE A 90 -5.27 0.62 2.33
CA PHE A 90 -4.68 -0.69 2.53
C PHE A 90 -3.15 -0.69 2.44
N SER A 91 -2.61 0.07 1.50
CA SER A 91 -1.16 0.23 1.34
C SER A 91 -0.78 1.63 0.88
N THR A 92 0.48 2.00 1.10
CA THR A 92 1.07 3.25 0.63
C THR A 92 2.29 2.96 -0.25
N ALA A 93 2.59 3.84 -1.21
CA ALA A 93 3.78 3.77 -2.05
C ALA A 93 4.28 5.18 -2.40
N PHE A 94 5.60 5.39 -2.39
CA PHE A 94 6.19 6.70 -2.70
C PHE A 94 6.52 6.82 -4.18
N LEU A 95 6.25 7.99 -4.73
CA LEU A 95 6.71 8.43 -6.04
C LEU A 95 8.09 9.11 -5.93
N LYS A 96 8.78 9.29 -7.08
CA LYS A 96 10.13 9.89 -7.10
C LYS A 96 10.16 11.34 -6.61
N ASN A 97 9.10 12.11 -6.89
CA ASN A 97 8.94 13.50 -6.47
C ASN A 97 8.62 13.65 -4.97
N GLY A 98 8.37 12.55 -4.27
CA GLY A 98 8.03 12.53 -2.86
C GLY A 98 6.54 12.39 -2.57
N ASP A 99 5.67 12.63 -3.55
CA ASP A 99 4.24 12.31 -3.44
C ASP A 99 4.04 10.82 -3.10
N TYR A 100 2.88 10.49 -2.61
CA TYR A 100 2.58 9.10 -2.32
C TYR A 100 1.22 8.66 -2.82
N LEU A 101 1.16 7.40 -3.18
CA LEU A 101 -0.05 6.73 -3.59
C LEU A 101 -0.64 5.97 -2.41
N VAL A 102 -1.95 5.91 -2.33
CA VAL A 102 -2.68 5.08 -1.36
C VAL A 102 -3.63 4.18 -2.12
N ALA A 103 -3.45 2.87 -1.95
CA ALA A 103 -4.38 1.86 -2.43
C ALA A 103 -5.56 1.80 -1.45
N CYS A 104 -6.79 1.95 -1.95
CA CYS A 104 -7.98 2.13 -1.12
C CYS A 104 -8.89 0.89 -1.07
N GLY A 105 -8.33 -0.31 -1.27
CA GLY A 105 -9.01 -1.59 -1.02
C GLY A 105 -10.41 -1.70 -1.62
N ASP A 106 -11.41 -1.95 -0.78
CA ASP A 106 -12.84 -2.10 -1.15
C ASP A 106 -13.49 -0.81 -1.68
N ALA A 107 -12.82 0.33 -1.65
CA ALA A 107 -13.29 1.52 -2.35
C ALA A 107 -13.02 1.48 -3.86
N HIS A 108 -12.42 0.39 -4.36
CA HIS A 108 -12.17 0.15 -5.78
C HIS A 108 -11.37 1.25 -6.47
N CYS A 109 -10.45 1.89 -5.75
CA CYS A 109 -9.71 3.04 -6.26
C CYS A 109 -8.32 3.13 -5.64
N PHE A 110 -7.53 4.05 -6.14
CA PHE A 110 -6.36 4.56 -5.48
C PHE A 110 -6.25 6.07 -5.65
N VAL A 111 -5.55 6.72 -4.73
CA VAL A 111 -5.35 8.16 -4.74
C VAL A 111 -3.87 8.51 -4.72
N GLN A 112 -3.52 9.67 -5.27
CA GLN A 112 -2.21 10.31 -5.13
C GLN A 112 -2.36 11.53 -4.24
N LEU A 113 -1.48 11.62 -3.25
CA LEU A 113 -1.40 12.76 -2.35
C LEU A 113 -0.10 13.52 -2.57
N ASP A 114 -0.22 14.83 -2.57
CA ASP A 114 0.91 15.76 -2.57
C ASP A 114 1.69 15.65 -1.25
N ALA A 115 3.01 15.50 -1.35
CA ALA A 115 3.89 15.27 -0.19
C ALA A 115 3.95 16.44 0.80
N THR A 116 3.61 17.65 0.37
CA THR A 116 3.74 18.87 1.16
C THR A 116 2.41 19.25 1.80
N SER A 117 1.35 19.29 0.99
CA SER A 117 0.02 19.73 1.43
C SER A 117 -0.85 18.59 1.98
N ASN A 118 -0.46 17.34 1.74
CA ASN A 118 -1.25 16.14 2.02
C ASN A 118 -2.66 16.14 1.37
N LYS A 119 -2.84 16.93 0.32
CA LYS A 119 -4.08 16.96 -0.44
C LYS A 119 -4.10 15.88 -1.51
N ILE A 120 -5.28 15.32 -1.75
CA ILE A 120 -5.48 14.43 -2.90
C ILE A 120 -5.39 15.28 -4.17
N ILE A 121 -4.43 14.94 -5.04
CA ILE A 121 -4.20 15.62 -6.32
C ILE A 121 -4.62 14.77 -7.52
N ARG A 122 -4.82 13.48 -7.31
CA ARG A 122 -5.34 12.55 -8.32
C ARG A 122 -6.08 11.40 -7.65
N GLN A 123 -7.16 10.95 -8.28
CA GLN A 123 -7.86 9.71 -7.94
C GLN A 123 -8.08 8.90 -9.20
N VAL A 124 -7.92 7.60 -9.10
CA VAL A 124 -8.21 6.63 -10.16
C VAL A 124 -9.23 5.64 -9.61
N ASN A 125 -10.42 5.62 -10.22
CA ASN A 125 -11.57 4.84 -9.78
C ASN A 125 -11.66 3.49 -10.51
N ALA A 126 -12.66 2.71 -10.18
CA ALA A 126 -12.86 1.34 -10.64
C ALA A 126 -12.73 1.15 -12.15
N ASN A 127 -13.22 2.08 -12.96
CA ASN A 127 -13.31 1.97 -14.43
C ASN A 127 -12.48 3.03 -15.18
N ASP A 128 -11.57 3.73 -14.50
CA ASP A 128 -10.78 4.80 -15.11
C ASP A 128 -9.58 4.27 -15.94
N ILE A 129 -9.26 2.97 -15.82
CA ILE A 129 -8.21 2.31 -16.60
C ILE A 129 -8.87 1.50 -17.69
N ASP A 130 -8.60 1.85 -18.95
CA ASP A 130 -9.20 1.18 -20.10
C ASP A 130 -8.90 -0.33 -20.13
N GLY A 131 -9.95 -1.14 -20.30
CA GLY A 131 -9.85 -2.60 -20.29
C GLY A 131 -9.62 -3.26 -18.93
N VAL A 132 -9.62 -2.50 -17.83
CA VAL A 132 -9.44 -3.02 -16.45
C VAL A 132 -10.48 -2.45 -15.52
N GLN A 133 -11.14 -3.32 -14.77
CA GLN A 133 -11.94 -2.92 -13.62
C GLN A 133 -11.12 -3.16 -12.34
N LEU A 134 -10.87 -2.10 -11.57
CA LEU A 134 -10.29 -2.23 -10.24
C LEU A 134 -11.37 -2.78 -9.29
N PHE A 135 -11.02 -3.82 -8.58
CA PHE A 135 -11.91 -4.45 -7.60
C PHE A 135 -11.44 -4.14 -6.17
N PHE A 136 -10.36 -4.76 -5.71
CA PHE A 136 -9.73 -4.40 -4.44
C PHE A 136 -8.28 -4.01 -4.70
N VAL A 137 -7.99 -2.73 -4.64
CA VAL A 137 -6.61 -2.26 -4.84
C VAL A 137 -5.82 -2.50 -3.57
N ALA A 138 -5.02 -3.58 -3.57
CA ALA A 138 -4.28 -4.03 -2.40
C ALA A 138 -2.90 -3.36 -2.30
N GLN A 139 -2.17 -3.31 -3.40
CA GLN A 139 -0.84 -2.70 -3.44
C GLN A 139 -0.61 -1.97 -4.76
N LEU A 140 0.14 -0.88 -4.65
CA LEU A 140 0.71 -0.14 -5.78
C LEU A 140 2.22 -0.21 -5.71
N PHE A 141 2.87 -0.52 -6.83
CA PHE A 141 4.32 -0.53 -6.94
C PHE A 141 4.78 0.39 -8.06
N PRO A 142 5.30 1.61 -7.75
CA PRO A 142 5.79 2.55 -8.75
C PRO A 142 7.02 2.03 -9.49
N LEU A 143 7.02 2.19 -10.81
CA LEU A 143 8.10 1.76 -11.69
C LEU A 143 9.13 2.87 -11.91
N LYS A 144 10.39 2.51 -12.16
CA LYS A 144 11.49 3.48 -12.37
C LYS A 144 11.27 4.41 -13.56
N LYS A 145 10.66 3.89 -14.63
CA LYS A 145 10.38 4.64 -15.88
C LYS A 145 9.05 5.40 -15.85
N GLY A 146 8.37 5.45 -14.71
CA GLY A 146 6.98 5.85 -14.59
C GLY A 146 6.04 4.64 -14.73
N GLY A 147 4.73 4.83 -14.44
CA GLY A 147 3.78 3.74 -14.40
C GLY A 147 3.76 2.98 -13.06
N LEU A 148 2.94 1.95 -12.99
CA LEU A 148 2.64 1.20 -11.76
C LEU A 148 2.40 -0.28 -12.05
N TYR A 149 2.81 -1.15 -11.11
CA TYR A 149 2.09 -2.40 -10.88
C TYR A 149 0.95 -2.16 -9.89
N ILE A 150 -0.22 -2.69 -10.21
CA ILE A 150 -1.44 -2.62 -9.40
C ILE A 150 -1.85 -4.04 -9.03
N CYS A 151 -1.77 -4.39 -7.74
CA CYS A 151 -2.34 -5.63 -7.23
C CYS A 151 -3.84 -5.43 -7.05
N ASN A 152 -4.62 -6.08 -7.90
CA ASN A 152 -6.07 -6.01 -7.94
C ASN A 152 -6.65 -7.28 -7.28
N TRP A 153 -6.58 -7.33 -5.96
CA TRP A 153 -7.03 -8.47 -5.17
C TRP A 153 -8.57 -8.59 -5.21
N GLN A 154 -9.09 -9.78 -5.11
CA GLN A 154 -10.52 -10.03 -5.28
C GLN A 154 -11.09 -10.93 -4.18
N GLY A 155 -10.38 -11.03 -3.06
CA GLY A 155 -10.64 -12.06 -2.07
C GLY A 155 -11.89 -11.88 -1.20
N HIS A 156 -12.51 -10.68 -1.15
CA HIS A 156 -13.72 -10.46 -0.36
C HIS A 156 -14.98 -10.94 -1.09
N ASP A 157 -15.01 -10.87 -2.42
CA ASP A 157 -16.12 -11.37 -3.22
C ASP A 157 -15.72 -12.65 -3.97
N ARG A 158 -16.20 -13.79 -3.50
CA ARG A 158 -15.92 -15.09 -4.09
C ARG A 158 -16.50 -15.24 -5.50
N GLU A 159 -17.58 -14.54 -5.83
CA GLU A 159 -18.22 -14.58 -7.14
C GLU A 159 -17.51 -13.62 -8.14
N ALA A 160 -17.08 -12.42 -7.70
CA ALA A 160 -16.28 -11.52 -8.53
C ALA A 160 -14.92 -12.14 -8.91
N GLY A 161 -14.42 -13.05 -8.09
CA GLY A 161 -13.19 -13.82 -8.34
C GLY A 161 -13.21 -14.72 -9.56
N LYS A 162 -14.35 -14.98 -10.19
CA LYS A 162 -14.50 -15.91 -11.30
C LYS A 162 -14.13 -15.35 -12.69
N GLY A 163 -13.05 -14.57 -12.78
CA GLY A 163 -12.34 -14.42 -14.04
C GLY A 163 -12.45 -13.10 -14.80
N LYS A 164 -13.23 -12.13 -14.34
CA LYS A 164 -13.46 -10.87 -15.10
C LYS A 164 -12.43 -9.76 -14.87
N HIS A 165 -11.59 -9.86 -13.82
CA HIS A 165 -10.67 -8.81 -13.44
C HIS A 165 -9.24 -9.37 -13.33
N PRO A 166 -8.23 -8.73 -13.92
CA PRO A 166 -6.85 -9.16 -13.78
C PRO A 166 -6.39 -9.04 -12.33
N GLN A 167 -5.58 -10.00 -11.86
CA GLN A 167 -5.04 -10.04 -10.50
C GLN A 167 -3.91 -9.03 -10.31
N LEU A 168 -3.16 -8.80 -11.39
CA LEU A 168 -2.03 -7.88 -11.44
C LEU A 168 -2.02 -7.17 -12.77
N VAL A 169 -1.87 -5.85 -12.72
CA VAL A 169 -1.88 -4.97 -13.89
C VAL A 169 -0.63 -4.13 -13.89
N GLU A 170 0.03 -3.99 -15.03
CA GLU A 170 1.05 -2.99 -15.28
C GLU A 170 0.47 -1.89 -16.16
N ILE A 171 0.54 -0.66 -15.70
CA ILE A 171 0.23 0.52 -16.50
C ILE A 171 1.48 1.36 -16.73
N ASP A 172 1.56 2.04 -17.86
CA ASP A 172 2.62 2.99 -18.18
C ASP A 172 2.41 4.35 -17.48
N SER A 173 3.29 5.31 -17.76
CA SER A 173 3.22 6.68 -17.20
C SER A 173 1.97 7.46 -17.63
N ASN A 174 1.31 7.05 -18.72
CA ASN A 174 0.08 7.65 -19.23
C ASN A 174 -1.17 6.96 -18.68
N GLY A 175 -1.01 5.91 -17.88
CA GLY A 175 -2.10 5.11 -17.31
C GLY A 175 -2.62 4.03 -18.25
N LYS A 176 -1.95 3.77 -19.39
CA LYS A 176 -2.33 2.74 -20.34
C LYS A 176 -1.84 1.37 -19.89
N VAL A 177 -2.68 0.35 -19.98
CA VAL A 177 -2.31 -1.04 -19.68
C VAL A 177 -1.26 -1.53 -20.69
N VAL A 178 -0.11 -1.97 -20.19
CA VAL A 178 0.97 -2.57 -20.99
C VAL A 178 1.11 -4.06 -20.76
N TRP A 179 0.64 -4.54 -19.61
CA TRP A 179 0.63 -5.97 -19.30
C TRP A 179 -0.37 -6.26 -18.18
N GLN A 180 -0.90 -7.48 -18.18
CA GLN A 180 -1.77 -7.96 -17.10
C GLN A 180 -1.65 -9.46 -16.89
N LEU A 181 -1.85 -9.89 -15.64
CA LEU A 181 -1.97 -11.27 -15.25
C LEU A 181 -3.42 -11.57 -14.85
N ASN A 182 -4.02 -12.55 -15.52
CA ASN A 182 -5.36 -13.03 -15.21
C ASN A 182 -5.41 -14.57 -15.27
N ASP A 183 -4.72 -15.20 -14.36
CA ASP A 183 -4.67 -16.67 -14.22
C ASP A 183 -4.81 -17.05 -12.74
N LYS A 184 -6.05 -17.05 -12.27
CA LYS A 184 -6.39 -17.34 -10.87
C LYS A 184 -6.25 -18.80 -10.51
N VAL A 185 -6.31 -19.69 -11.48
CA VAL A 185 -6.13 -21.13 -11.26
C VAL A 185 -4.68 -21.42 -10.87
N LYS A 186 -3.74 -20.81 -11.59
CA LYS A 186 -2.31 -21.04 -11.36
C LYS A 186 -1.75 -20.24 -10.19
N PHE A 187 -2.15 -18.97 -10.04
CA PHE A 187 -1.52 -18.03 -9.11
C PHE A 187 -2.41 -17.61 -7.93
N GLY A 188 -3.68 -18.02 -7.91
CA GLY A 188 -4.62 -17.59 -6.87
C GLY A 188 -4.84 -16.08 -6.84
N MET A 189 -5.08 -15.52 -5.67
CA MET A 189 -5.28 -14.08 -5.46
C MET A 189 -3.97 -13.41 -5.08
N ILE A 190 -3.64 -12.29 -5.73
CA ILE A 190 -2.39 -11.55 -5.53
C ILE A 190 -2.69 -10.26 -4.77
N SER A 191 -2.18 -10.13 -3.55
CA SER A 191 -2.32 -8.92 -2.72
C SER A 191 -1.06 -8.07 -2.66
N SER A 192 0.09 -8.63 -3.06
CA SER A 192 1.36 -7.90 -3.08
C SER A 192 2.32 -8.45 -4.12
N VAL A 193 3.20 -7.59 -4.62
CA VAL A 193 4.30 -7.94 -5.52
C VAL A 193 5.59 -7.28 -5.06
N CYS A 194 6.70 -7.96 -5.30
CA CYS A 194 8.04 -7.40 -5.16
C CYS A 194 8.83 -7.74 -6.42
N PRO A 195 8.92 -6.82 -7.41
CA PRO A 195 9.67 -7.06 -8.62
C PRO A 195 11.15 -7.25 -8.32
N ILE A 196 11.70 -8.40 -8.73
CA ILE A 196 13.12 -8.69 -8.61
C ILE A 196 13.84 -7.88 -9.69
N ARG A 197 14.74 -7.00 -9.26
CA ARG A 197 15.61 -6.28 -10.18
C ARG A 197 16.73 -7.22 -10.63
N ARG A 198 16.78 -7.47 -11.91
CA ARG A 198 17.96 -8.03 -12.55
C ARG A 198 18.92 -6.91 -12.96
#